data_baec4dac1e05c474bff75f532321e374
#
_entry.id   baec4dac1e05c474bff75f532321e374
#
_cell.length_a   1.000
_cell.length_b   1.000
_cell.length_c   1.000
_cell.angle_alpha   90.00
_cell.angle_beta   90.00
_cell.angle_gamma   90.00
#
_symmetry.space_group_name_H-M   'P 1'
#
loop_
_entity.id
_entity.type
_entity.pdbx_description
1 polymer ?
#
loop_
_entity_poly.entity_id
_entity_poly.type
_entity_poly.pdbx_seq_one_letter_code
_entity_poly.pdbx_strand_id
1 'polypeptide(L)'
;MEHWLFYLRAHLLEALGFAQRSITSYQAALRIKPEFHRCSNRIAYILAGLGRYAEAEPYFLTVLAADPGNASAHFNLGYTYDKRGEFEQAIRAFSEATRLHPKLDRAWYGLGLSHAALGQHDRAANALREAATLQPMNPHAWYQLGMAYHTLQDRDKMDAVVMHLLRFDPKITRQLIRDAKRSDLDYLVKDLAA
;
A
#
# COMPACT_ATOMS: atom_id res chain seq x y z
N MET A 1 -10.50 -13.92 31.74
CA MET A 1 -9.39 -13.02 32.16
C MET A 1 -8.04 -13.48 31.60
N GLU A 2 -7.75 -14.75 31.51
CA GLU A 2 -6.43 -15.28 31.05
C GLU A 2 -6.01 -14.83 29.64
N HIS A 3 -6.94 -14.79 28.67
CA HIS A 3 -6.61 -14.33 27.31
C HIS A 3 -6.04 -12.90 27.29
N TRP A 4 -6.45 -12.02 28.21
CA TRP A 4 -5.91 -10.67 28.33
C TRP A 4 -4.48 -10.66 28.83
N LEU A 5 -4.08 -11.59 29.72
CA LEU A 5 -2.69 -11.69 30.17
C LEU A 5 -1.76 -12.05 29.00
N PHE A 6 -2.18 -13.00 28.16
CA PHE A 6 -1.43 -13.35 26.96
C PHE A 6 -1.39 -12.21 25.95
N TYR A 7 -2.49 -11.47 25.79
CA TYR A 7 -2.53 -10.29 24.92
C TYR A 7 -1.55 -9.20 25.39
N LEU A 8 -1.57 -8.84 26.68
CA LEU A 8 -0.69 -7.83 27.24
C LEU A 8 0.79 -8.24 27.15
N ARG A 9 1.08 -9.52 27.45
CA ARG A 9 2.43 -10.08 27.25
C ARG A 9 2.86 -9.98 25.80
N ALA A 10 1.99 -10.34 24.86
CA ALA A 10 2.28 -10.25 23.43
C ALA A 10 2.58 -8.82 23.02
N HIS A 11 1.78 -7.87 23.49
CA HIS A 11 1.96 -6.45 23.17
C HIS A 11 3.29 -5.90 23.71
N LEU A 12 3.69 -6.29 24.93
CA LEU A 12 4.99 -5.94 25.48
C LEU A 12 6.14 -6.53 24.65
N LEU A 13 6.03 -7.83 24.31
CA LEU A 13 7.05 -8.50 23.49
C LEU A 13 7.19 -7.86 22.10
N GLU A 14 6.08 -7.43 21.51
CA GLU A 14 6.07 -6.70 20.25
C GLU A 14 6.79 -5.35 20.37
N ALA A 15 6.49 -4.58 21.42
CA ALA A 15 7.14 -3.30 21.68
C ALA A 15 8.66 -3.44 21.91
N LEU A 16 9.10 -4.58 22.45
CA LEU A 16 10.51 -4.91 22.63
C LEU A 16 11.18 -5.54 21.39
N GLY A 17 10.45 -5.67 20.26
CA GLY A 17 10.98 -6.22 19.01
C GLY A 17 11.03 -7.75 18.96
N PHE A 18 10.48 -8.46 19.94
CA PHE A 18 10.46 -9.94 19.97
C PHE A 18 9.28 -10.51 19.17
N ALA A 19 9.23 -10.23 17.86
CA ALA A 19 8.12 -10.52 16.96
C ALA A 19 7.62 -11.98 17.07
N GLN A 20 8.49 -12.97 16.99
CA GLN A 20 8.09 -14.39 17.05
C GLN A 20 7.47 -14.78 18.39
N ARG A 21 8.03 -14.29 19.51
CA ARG A 21 7.50 -14.52 20.85
C ARG A 21 6.15 -13.82 21.06
N SER A 22 5.99 -12.64 20.47
CA SER A 22 4.73 -11.89 20.45
C SER A 22 3.64 -12.69 19.72
N ILE A 23 3.91 -13.18 18.50
CA ILE A 23 2.98 -14.04 17.74
C ILE A 23 2.54 -15.24 18.59
N THR A 24 3.49 -15.98 19.20
CA THR A 24 3.17 -17.12 20.05
C THR A 24 2.25 -16.76 21.22
N SER A 25 2.46 -15.60 21.84
CA SER A 25 1.62 -15.13 22.94
C SER A 25 0.22 -14.71 22.45
N TYR A 26 0.09 -14.04 21.29
CA TYR A 26 -1.21 -13.75 20.68
C TYR A 26 -1.96 -15.03 20.30
N GLN A 27 -1.26 -16.04 19.76
CA GLN A 27 -1.86 -17.36 19.47
C GLN A 27 -2.35 -18.08 20.73
N ALA A 28 -1.64 -17.93 21.86
CA ALA A 28 -2.10 -18.45 23.15
C ALA A 28 -3.40 -17.76 23.62
N ALA A 29 -3.52 -16.46 23.41
CA ALA A 29 -4.76 -15.73 23.67
C ALA A 29 -5.93 -16.24 22.80
N LEU A 30 -5.67 -16.47 21.49
CA LEU A 30 -6.69 -17.00 20.56
C LEU A 30 -7.10 -18.45 20.87
N ARG A 31 -6.23 -19.28 21.45
CA ARG A 31 -6.62 -20.62 21.91
C ARG A 31 -7.64 -20.58 23.03
N ILE A 32 -7.58 -19.55 23.90
CA ILE A 32 -8.54 -19.37 25.00
C ILE A 32 -9.82 -18.67 24.49
N LYS A 33 -9.65 -17.71 23.57
CA LYS A 33 -10.75 -16.90 23.04
C LYS A 33 -10.57 -16.72 21.52
N PRO A 34 -11.10 -17.65 20.70
CA PRO A 34 -10.93 -17.61 19.23
C PRO A 34 -11.48 -16.34 18.57
N GLU A 35 -12.57 -15.78 19.10
CA GLU A 35 -13.19 -14.54 18.62
C GLU A 35 -12.46 -13.25 19.07
N PHE A 36 -11.26 -13.36 19.67
CA PHE A 36 -10.49 -12.19 20.04
C PHE A 36 -9.71 -11.62 18.83
N HIS A 37 -10.45 -11.08 17.86
CA HIS A 37 -9.97 -10.62 16.55
C HIS A 37 -8.84 -9.59 16.63
N ARG A 38 -8.68 -8.89 17.76
CA ARG A 38 -7.52 -8.01 18.00
C ARG A 38 -6.19 -8.77 17.90
N CYS A 39 -6.15 -10.02 18.41
CA CYS A 39 -4.96 -10.86 18.30
C CYS A 39 -4.69 -11.25 16.84
N SER A 40 -5.73 -11.68 16.11
CA SER A 40 -5.60 -12.01 14.68
C SER A 40 -5.04 -10.84 13.88
N ASN A 41 -5.59 -9.64 14.10
CA ASN A 41 -5.10 -8.43 13.42
C ASN A 41 -3.62 -8.14 13.74
N ARG A 42 -3.20 -8.29 15.00
CA ARG A 42 -1.79 -8.07 15.40
C ARG A 42 -0.85 -9.11 14.82
N ILE A 43 -1.24 -10.39 14.85
CA ILE A 43 -0.47 -11.49 14.23
C ILE A 43 -0.29 -11.22 12.74
N ALA A 44 -1.39 -10.92 12.03
CA ALA A 44 -1.35 -10.62 10.60
C ALA A 44 -0.41 -9.47 10.27
N TYR A 45 -0.49 -8.38 11.03
CA TYR A 45 0.36 -7.20 10.86
C TYR A 45 1.84 -7.53 11.08
N ILE A 46 2.17 -8.27 12.16
CA ILE A 46 3.56 -8.67 12.44
C ILE A 46 4.09 -9.60 11.35
N LEU A 47 3.30 -10.60 10.93
CA LEU A 47 3.69 -11.54 9.87
C LEU A 47 3.94 -10.81 8.54
N ALA A 48 3.05 -9.89 8.16
CA ALA A 48 3.23 -9.07 6.95
C ALA A 48 4.50 -8.19 7.05
N GLY A 49 4.77 -7.61 8.21
CA GLY A 49 6.00 -6.84 8.47
C GLY A 49 7.28 -7.68 8.40
N LEU A 50 7.19 -8.98 8.69
CA LEU A 50 8.29 -9.95 8.53
C LEU A 50 8.41 -10.52 7.11
N GLY A 51 7.57 -10.08 6.15
CA GLY A 51 7.52 -10.63 4.81
C GLY A 51 6.85 -12.02 4.70
N ARG A 52 6.24 -12.52 5.79
CA ARG A 52 5.56 -13.82 5.86
C ARG A 52 4.11 -13.70 5.40
N TYR A 53 3.93 -13.24 4.16
CA TYR A 53 2.63 -12.83 3.62
C TYR A 53 1.62 -13.99 3.55
N ALA A 54 2.05 -15.19 3.13
CA ALA A 54 1.18 -16.36 3.07
C ALA A 54 0.61 -16.75 4.44
N GLU A 55 1.37 -16.51 5.51
CA GLU A 55 0.93 -16.79 6.87
C GLU A 55 0.07 -15.67 7.47
N ALA A 56 0.22 -14.45 6.98
CA ALA A 56 -0.60 -13.30 7.40
C ALA A 56 -2.03 -13.37 6.88
N GLU A 57 -2.23 -13.87 5.66
CA GLU A 57 -3.51 -13.91 4.96
C GLU A 57 -4.66 -14.49 5.80
N PRO A 58 -4.59 -15.72 6.36
CA PRO A 58 -5.71 -16.32 7.10
C PRO A 58 -6.11 -15.49 8.32
N TYR A 59 -5.18 -14.77 8.93
CA TYR A 59 -5.49 -13.90 10.06
C TYR A 59 -6.23 -12.64 9.61
N PHE A 60 -5.85 -12.01 8.46
CA PHE A 60 -6.63 -10.90 7.90
C PHE A 60 -8.04 -11.34 7.50
N LEU A 61 -8.18 -12.52 6.88
CA LEU A 61 -9.49 -13.09 6.55
C LEU A 61 -10.35 -13.31 7.80
N THR A 62 -9.77 -13.77 8.91
CA THR A 62 -10.47 -13.91 10.19
C THR A 62 -10.98 -12.56 10.70
N VAL A 63 -10.16 -11.50 10.58
CA VAL A 63 -10.58 -10.14 10.95
C VAL A 63 -11.75 -9.67 10.09
N LEU A 64 -11.67 -9.87 8.78
CA LEU A 64 -12.69 -9.45 7.82
C LEU A 64 -14.00 -10.27 7.91
N ALA A 65 -13.92 -11.54 8.33
CA ALA A 65 -15.10 -12.34 8.64
C ALA A 65 -15.90 -11.77 9.83
N ALA A 66 -15.21 -11.18 10.80
CA ALA A 66 -15.84 -10.55 11.97
C ALA A 66 -16.25 -9.08 11.73
N ASP A 67 -15.48 -8.36 10.93
CA ASP A 67 -15.72 -6.96 10.59
C ASP A 67 -15.45 -6.74 9.10
N PRO A 68 -16.43 -7.02 8.23
CA PRO A 68 -16.31 -6.80 6.79
C PRO A 68 -16.11 -5.32 6.40
N GLY A 69 -16.44 -4.38 7.29
CA GLY A 69 -16.29 -2.95 7.10
C GLY A 69 -14.88 -2.41 7.44
N ASN A 70 -13.95 -3.27 7.79
CA ASN A 70 -12.60 -2.86 8.20
C ASN A 70 -11.71 -2.49 7.01
N ALA A 71 -11.75 -1.22 6.59
CA ALA A 71 -10.96 -0.71 5.49
C ALA A 71 -9.46 -0.97 5.64
N SER A 72 -8.93 -0.88 6.88
CA SER A 72 -7.52 -1.13 7.15
C SER A 72 -7.13 -2.60 6.97
N ALA A 73 -8.02 -3.53 7.35
CA ALA A 73 -7.78 -4.96 7.12
C ALA A 73 -7.84 -5.31 5.63
N HIS A 74 -8.77 -4.73 4.88
CA HIS A 74 -8.80 -4.86 3.41
C HIS A 74 -7.53 -4.30 2.76
N PHE A 75 -7.07 -3.12 3.19
CA PHE A 75 -5.81 -2.55 2.70
C PHE A 75 -4.62 -3.48 2.98
N ASN A 76 -4.48 -3.99 4.21
CA ASN A 76 -3.37 -4.87 4.58
C ASN A 76 -3.43 -6.21 3.83
N LEU A 77 -4.62 -6.74 3.61
CA LEU A 77 -4.81 -7.95 2.79
C LEU A 77 -4.43 -7.68 1.33
N GLY A 78 -4.83 -6.54 0.78
CA GLY A 78 -4.43 -6.10 -0.57
C GLY A 78 -2.92 -5.98 -0.70
N TYR A 79 -2.26 -5.36 0.28
CA TYR A 79 -0.79 -5.28 0.34
C TYR A 79 -0.14 -6.68 0.41
N THR A 80 -0.74 -7.60 1.18
CA THR A 80 -0.27 -8.97 1.30
C THR A 80 -0.31 -9.70 -0.04
N TYR A 81 -1.40 -9.56 -0.78
CA TYR A 81 -1.56 -10.13 -2.12
C TYR A 81 -0.61 -9.49 -3.15
N ASP A 82 -0.47 -8.16 -3.12
CA ASP A 82 0.47 -7.43 -3.99
C ASP A 82 1.90 -7.95 -3.82
N LYS A 83 2.36 -8.13 -2.57
CA LYS A 83 3.69 -8.65 -2.27
C LYS A 83 3.91 -10.11 -2.69
N ARG A 84 2.85 -10.86 -2.90
CA ARG A 84 2.89 -12.23 -3.44
C ARG A 84 2.73 -12.29 -4.96
N GLY A 85 2.52 -11.12 -5.62
CA GLY A 85 2.27 -11.05 -7.05
C GLY A 85 0.84 -11.45 -7.46
N GLU A 86 -0.07 -11.55 -6.51
CA GLU A 86 -1.47 -11.93 -6.71
C GLU A 86 -2.32 -10.69 -6.98
N PHE A 87 -2.03 -10.02 -8.10
CA PHE A 87 -2.52 -8.67 -8.37
C PHE A 87 -4.06 -8.57 -8.51
N GLU A 88 -4.73 -9.60 -9.02
CA GLU A 88 -6.20 -9.62 -9.08
C GLU A 88 -6.84 -9.64 -7.69
N GLN A 89 -6.26 -10.41 -6.75
CA GLN A 89 -6.72 -10.42 -5.35
C GLN A 89 -6.39 -9.09 -4.67
N ALA A 90 -5.22 -8.53 -4.93
CA ALA A 90 -4.82 -7.21 -4.42
C ALA A 90 -5.80 -6.12 -4.88
N ILE A 91 -6.17 -6.10 -6.16
CA ILE A 91 -7.15 -5.16 -6.72
C ILE A 91 -8.49 -5.26 -5.98
N ARG A 92 -9.02 -6.49 -5.78
CA ARG A 92 -10.28 -6.67 -5.05
C ARG A 92 -10.21 -6.10 -3.63
N ALA A 93 -9.14 -6.42 -2.91
CA ALA A 93 -8.97 -5.98 -1.53
C ALA A 93 -8.74 -4.46 -1.42
N PHE A 94 -7.90 -3.87 -2.28
CA PHE A 94 -7.70 -2.42 -2.31
C PHE A 94 -8.97 -1.67 -2.74
N SER A 95 -9.75 -2.21 -3.69
CA SER A 95 -11.02 -1.61 -4.11
C SER A 95 -12.02 -1.55 -2.95
N GLU A 96 -12.11 -2.61 -2.13
CA GLU A 96 -12.94 -2.57 -0.93
C GLU A 96 -12.41 -1.57 0.10
N ALA A 97 -11.10 -1.48 0.29
CA ALA A 97 -10.50 -0.50 1.19
C ALA A 97 -10.82 0.94 0.77
N THR A 98 -10.73 1.25 -0.55
CA THR A 98 -11.05 2.58 -1.08
C THR A 98 -12.55 2.89 -1.06
N ARG A 99 -13.41 1.89 -1.28
CA ARG A 99 -14.87 2.03 -1.16
C ARG A 99 -15.29 2.35 0.27
N LEU A 100 -14.70 1.66 1.27
CA LEU A 100 -15.00 1.84 2.68
C LEU A 100 -14.39 3.12 3.26
N HIS A 101 -13.19 3.47 2.79
CA HIS A 101 -12.47 4.66 3.24
C HIS A 101 -11.86 5.41 2.04
N PRO A 102 -12.63 6.27 1.34
CA PRO A 102 -12.18 6.95 0.11
C PRO A 102 -10.96 7.85 0.28
N LYS A 103 -10.64 8.25 1.52
CA LYS A 103 -9.46 9.09 1.83
C LYS A 103 -8.21 8.27 2.17
N LEU A 104 -8.24 6.93 2.04
CA LEU A 104 -7.08 6.08 2.28
C LEU A 104 -6.16 6.08 1.05
N ASP A 105 -5.31 7.11 0.96
CA ASP A 105 -4.37 7.35 -0.14
C ASP A 105 -3.51 6.12 -0.49
N ARG A 106 -3.02 5.41 0.52
CA ARG A 106 -2.20 4.20 0.33
C ARG A 106 -2.97 3.07 -0.35
N ALA A 107 -4.28 2.96 -0.14
CA ALA A 107 -5.09 1.96 -0.82
C ALA A 107 -5.28 2.31 -2.30
N TRP A 108 -5.50 3.59 -2.63
CA TRP A 108 -5.52 4.07 -4.00
C TRP A 108 -4.18 3.87 -4.70
N TYR A 109 -3.07 4.14 -4.00
CA TYR A 109 -1.74 3.91 -4.54
C TYR A 109 -1.50 2.41 -4.83
N GLY A 110 -1.79 1.52 -3.89
CA GLY A 110 -1.68 0.07 -4.08
C GLY A 110 -2.58 -0.45 -5.21
N LEU A 111 -3.83 0.06 -5.29
CA LEU A 111 -4.76 -0.25 -6.37
C LEU A 111 -4.18 0.11 -7.74
N GLY A 112 -3.59 1.31 -7.83
CA GLY A 112 -2.94 1.78 -9.05
C GLY A 112 -1.75 0.93 -9.48
N LEU A 113 -0.88 0.55 -8.53
CA LEU A 113 0.28 -0.30 -8.82
C LEU A 113 -0.16 -1.70 -9.26
N SER A 114 -1.16 -2.30 -8.60
CA SER A 114 -1.67 -3.62 -8.97
C SER A 114 -2.32 -3.62 -10.36
N HIS A 115 -3.07 -2.54 -10.72
CA HIS A 115 -3.57 -2.37 -12.09
C HIS A 115 -2.45 -2.21 -13.11
N ALA A 116 -1.40 -1.45 -12.79
CA ALA A 116 -0.24 -1.27 -13.67
C ALA A 116 0.49 -2.60 -13.91
N ALA A 117 0.66 -3.43 -12.87
CA ALA A 117 1.27 -4.74 -12.97
C ALA A 117 0.52 -5.70 -13.91
N LEU A 118 -0.80 -5.53 -14.04
CA LEU A 118 -1.65 -6.27 -14.99
C LEU A 118 -1.78 -5.58 -16.36
N GLY A 119 -1.01 -4.52 -16.64
CA GLY A 119 -1.10 -3.77 -17.90
C GLY A 119 -2.37 -2.94 -18.07
N GLN A 120 -3.16 -2.75 -17.02
CA GLN A 120 -4.42 -2.01 -17.04
C GLN A 120 -4.15 -0.51 -16.79
N HIS A 121 -3.39 0.13 -17.69
CA HIS A 121 -2.80 1.45 -17.47
C HIS A 121 -3.81 2.58 -17.29
N ASP A 122 -4.99 2.52 -17.95
CA ASP A 122 -6.06 3.52 -17.72
C ASP A 122 -6.59 3.47 -16.28
N ARG A 123 -6.83 2.26 -15.77
CA ARG A 123 -7.28 2.06 -14.39
C ARG A 123 -6.19 2.42 -13.39
N ALA A 124 -4.93 2.10 -13.72
CA ALA A 124 -3.78 2.49 -12.92
C ALA A 124 -3.69 4.02 -12.80
N ALA A 125 -3.76 4.75 -13.93
CA ALA A 125 -3.71 6.20 -13.94
C ALA A 125 -4.85 6.83 -13.11
N ASN A 126 -6.06 6.27 -13.21
CA ASN A 126 -7.19 6.76 -12.41
C ASN A 126 -6.96 6.60 -10.91
N ALA A 127 -6.54 5.41 -10.46
CA ALA A 127 -6.27 5.15 -9.04
C ALA A 127 -5.06 5.96 -8.52
N LEU A 128 -3.99 6.07 -9.30
CA LEU A 128 -2.81 6.86 -8.94
C LEU A 128 -3.11 8.35 -8.86
N ARG A 129 -4.02 8.86 -9.69
CA ARG A 129 -4.48 10.26 -9.62
C ARG A 129 -5.21 10.53 -8.31
N GLU A 130 -6.08 9.62 -7.86
CA GLU A 130 -6.73 9.74 -6.54
C GLU A 130 -5.69 9.75 -5.40
N ALA A 131 -4.71 8.84 -5.44
CA ALA A 131 -3.64 8.81 -4.45
C ALA A 131 -2.82 10.11 -4.44
N ALA A 132 -2.44 10.62 -5.61
CA ALA A 132 -1.69 11.86 -5.77
C ALA A 132 -2.50 13.09 -5.31
N THR A 133 -3.80 13.11 -5.57
CA THR A 133 -4.69 14.18 -5.13
C THR A 133 -4.86 14.20 -3.61
N LEU A 134 -4.95 13.02 -2.98
CA LEU A 134 -5.04 12.88 -1.53
C LEU A 134 -3.74 13.24 -0.81
N GLN A 135 -2.59 13.03 -1.47
CA GLN A 135 -1.26 13.34 -0.95
C GLN A 135 -0.45 14.15 -1.99
N PRO A 136 -0.75 15.45 -2.16
CA PRO A 136 -0.17 16.26 -3.25
C PRO A 136 1.36 16.39 -3.20
N MET A 137 1.95 16.22 -2.01
CA MET A 137 3.41 16.29 -1.80
C MET A 137 4.10 14.92 -1.78
N ASN A 138 3.38 13.84 -2.14
CA ASN A 138 3.98 12.51 -2.27
C ASN A 138 4.56 12.31 -3.69
N PRO A 139 5.89 12.42 -3.87
CA PRO A 139 6.49 12.37 -5.19
C PRO A 139 6.34 11.00 -5.86
N HIS A 140 6.25 9.94 -5.07
CA HIS A 140 6.11 8.58 -5.61
C HIS A 140 4.76 8.35 -6.29
N ALA A 141 3.67 8.90 -5.74
CA ALA A 141 2.35 8.79 -6.37
C ALA A 141 2.33 9.54 -7.72
N TRP A 142 2.90 10.73 -7.77
CA TRP A 142 3.01 11.51 -9.00
C TRP A 142 3.94 10.85 -10.02
N TYR A 143 5.07 10.28 -9.58
CA TYR A 143 5.97 9.55 -10.46
C TYR A 143 5.26 8.37 -11.14
N GLN A 144 4.57 7.55 -10.38
CA GLN A 144 3.83 6.41 -10.94
C GLN A 144 2.70 6.84 -11.86
N LEU A 145 2.01 7.93 -11.53
CA LEU A 145 1.01 8.54 -12.40
C LEU A 145 1.61 9.01 -13.72
N GLY A 146 2.76 9.68 -13.69
CA GLY A 146 3.49 10.10 -14.87
C GLY A 146 3.91 8.92 -15.75
N MET A 147 4.40 7.84 -15.15
CA MET A 147 4.75 6.61 -15.88
C MET A 147 3.51 5.94 -16.51
N ALA A 148 2.37 5.97 -15.82
CA ALA A 148 1.11 5.47 -16.39
C ALA A 148 0.68 6.30 -17.60
N TYR A 149 0.73 7.63 -17.54
CA TYR A 149 0.44 8.51 -18.68
C TYR A 149 1.46 8.35 -19.83
N HIS A 150 2.74 8.15 -19.50
CA HIS A 150 3.75 7.82 -20.51
C HIS A 150 3.38 6.55 -21.28
N THR A 151 3.00 5.49 -20.59
CA THR A 151 2.60 4.22 -21.22
C THR A 151 1.33 4.38 -22.06
N LEU A 152 0.40 5.23 -21.63
CA LEU A 152 -0.81 5.59 -22.38
C LEU A 152 -0.55 6.55 -23.54
N GLN A 153 0.70 7.04 -23.70
CA GLN A 153 1.09 8.05 -24.68
C GLN A 153 0.32 9.40 -24.53
N ASP A 154 -0.22 9.66 -23.34
CA ASP A 154 -0.90 10.93 -23.01
C ASP A 154 0.15 11.97 -22.57
N ARG A 155 0.73 12.63 -23.59
CA ARG A 155 1.81 13.61 -23.39
C ARG A 155 1.38 14.79 -22.53
N ASP A 156 0.20 15.32 -22.79
CA ASP A 156 -0.28 16.53 -22.11
C ASP A 156 -0.42 16.30 -20.59
N LYS A 157 -1.01 15.16 -20.20
CA LYS A 157 -1.13 14.79 -18.78
C LYS A 157 0.22 14.44 -18.14
N MET A 158 1.11 13.81 -18.89
CA MET A 158 2.45 13.55 -18.40
C MET A 158 3.21 14.85 -18.14
N ASP A 159 3.15 15.84 -19.06
CA ASP A 159 3.79 17.13 -18.91
C ASP A 159 3.24 17.90 -17.71
N ALA A 160 1.93 17.83 -17.48
CA ALA A 160 1.31 18.40 -16.28
C ALA A 160 1.85 17.77 -14.98
N VAL A 161 2.08 16.45 -14.97
CA VAL A 161 2.71 15.75 -13.83
C VAL A 161 4.16 16.21 -13.63
N VAL A 162 4.94 16.30 -14.70
CA VAL A 162 6.34 16.81 -14.66
C VAL A 162 6.37 18.21 -14.07
N MET A 163 5.51 19.12 -14.54
CA MET A 163 5.43 20.50 -14.04
C MET A 163 4.97 20.56 -12.58
N HIS A 164 4.13 19.64 -12.14
CA HIS A 164 3.74 19.56 -10.74
C HIS A 164 4.91 19.11 -9.85
N LEU A 165 5.57 18.00 -10.20
CA LEU A 165 6.73 17.46 -9.46
C LEU A 165 7.89 18.47 -9.39
N LEU A 166 8.15 19.18 -10.46
CA LEU A 166 9.24 20.16 -10.54
C LEU A 166 9.19 21.22 -9.44
N ARG A 167 7.99 21.52 -8.92
CA ARG A 167 7.80 22.54 -7.88
C ARG A 167 8.27 22.13 -6.50
N PHE A 168 8.37 20.83 -6.21
CA PHE A 168 8.70 20.37 -4.87
C PHE A 168 9.71 19.21 -4.82
N ASP A 169 9.87 18.43 -5.90
CA ASP A 169 10.84 17.33 -5.96
C ASP A 169 11.55 17.27 -7.33
N PRO A 170 12.54 18.14 -7.54
CA PRO A 170 13.33 18.14 -8.77
C PRO A 170 14.06 16.82 -9.05
N LYS A 171 14.42 16.07 -7.99
CA LYS A 171 15.13 14.79 -8.13
C LYS A 171 14.25 13.73 -8.76
N ILE A 172 13.03 13.57 -8.25
CA ILE A 172 12.04 12.63 -8.81
C ILE A 172 11.58 13.11 -10.19
N THR A 173 11.49 14.42 -10.43
CA THR A 173 11.19 14.97 -11.76
C THR A 173 12.24 14.54 -12.78
N ARG A 174 13.53 14.68 -12.46
CA ARG A 174 14.64 14.24 -13.31
C ARG A 174 14.57 12.73 -13.57
N GLN A 175 14.26 11.95 -12.54
CA GLN A 175 14.09 10.51 -12.69
C GLN A 175 12.94 10.18 -13.64
N LEU A 176 11.78 10.80 -13.49
CA LEU A 176 10.61 10.60 -14.35
C LEU A 176 10.91 10.93 -15.83
N ILE A 177 11.53 12.08 -16.09
CA ILE A 177 11.92 12.52 -17.45
C ILE A 177 12.85 11.49 -18.09
N ARG A 178 13.86 11.03 -17.36
CA ARG A 178 14.83 10.04 -17.84
C ARG A 178 14.16 8.69 -18.11
N ASP A 179 13.38 8.17 -17.18
CA ASP A 179 12.79 6.84 -17.27
C ASP A 179 11.70 6.77 -18.36
N ALA A 180 11.01 7.89 -18.58
CA ALA A 180 10.08 8.06 -19.69
C ALA A 180 10.75 8.44 -21.03
N LYS A 181 12.09 8.58 -21.07
CA LYS A 181 12.87 8.97 -22.25
C LYS A 181 12.40 10.29 -22.91
N ARG A 182 11.99 11.25 -22.08
CA ARG A 182 11.48 12.56 -22.49
C ARG A 182 12.61 13.60 -22.51
N SER A 183 13.64 13.35 -23.38
CA SER A 183 14.78 14.27 -23.55
C SER A 183 14.38 15.68 -24.00
N ASP A 184 13.20 15.84 -24.58
CA ASP A 184 12.59 17.12 -24.90
C ASP A 184 12.31 17.99 -23.66
N LEU A 185 12.25 17.39 -22.46
CA LEU A 185 12.02 18.04 -21.18
C LEU A 185 13.29 18.21 -20.33
N ASP A 186 14.45 17.75 -20.79
CA ASP A 186 15.71 17.81 -20.03
C ASP A 186 16.09 19.24 -19.60
N TYR A 187 15.71 20.24 -20.40
CA TYR A 187 15.97 21.64 -20.10
C TYR A 187 15.34 22.10 -18.78
N LEU A 188 14.23 21.47 -18.34
CA LEU A 188 13.56 21.81 -17.09
C LEU A 188 14.38 21.46 -15.84
N VAL A 189 15.29 20.51 -15.97
CA VAL A 189 16.06 19.95 -14.83
C VAL A 189 17.58 20.12 -14.97
N LYS A 190 18.04 20.75 -16.05
CA LYS A 190 19.45 20.86 -16.40
C LYS A 190 20.26 21.65 -15.37
N ASP A 191 19.69 22.75 -14.86
CA ASP A 191 20.36 23.68 -13.95
C ASP A 191 20.01 23.44 -12.47
N LEU A 192 19.23 22.40 -12.18
CA LEU A 192 18.88 22.04 -10.80
C LEU A 192 20.06 21.25 -10.20
N ALA A 193 20.60 21.75 -9.10
CA ALA A 193 21.71 21.11 -8.39
C ALA A 193 21.45 19.63 -8.10
N ALA A 194 22.51 18.83 -8.19
CA ALA A 194 22.47 17.39 -7.98
C ALA A 194 22.16 17.02 -6.52
#